data_324ba572a34714a6efa12ea41fe0b4f0
#
_entry.id   324ba572a34714a6efa12ea41fe0b4f0
#
_cell.length_a   1.000
_cell.length_b   1.000
_cell.length_c   1.000
_cell.angle_alpha   90.00
_cell.angle_beta   90.00
_cell.angle_gamma   90.00
#
_symmetry.space_group_name_H-M   'P 1'
#
loop_
_entity.id
_entity.type
_entity.pdbx_description
1 polymer ?
#
loop_
_entity_poly.entity_id
_entity_poly.type
_entity_poly.pdbx_seq_one_letter_code
_entity_poly.pdbx_strand_id
1 'polypeptide(L)'
;MDAFTPETIWNEYEELLEMTRRHSFSSRIRKYRDLSILRLLGEVSLVVACDSNASNGEKPNDTHRNTYDETAVSALKVPTMEVLATGATPIVIADNLCVEMEPSGRKIISAMQEELDRCGLLDSI
;
A
#
# COMPACT_ATOMS: atom_id res chain seq x y z
N MET A 1 22.58 -7.15 19.42
CA MET A 1 21.33 -7.67 18.82
C MET A 1 20.68 -8.52 19.89
N ASP A 2 19.72 -7.95 20.61
CA ASP A 2 19.03 -8.68 21.67
C ASP A 2 18.22 -9.81 21.03
N ALA A 3 18.46 -11.03 21.52
CA ALA A 3 17.82 -12.20 20.96
C ALA A 3 16.30 -12.06 21.07
N PHE A 4 15.60 -12.36 19.98
CA PHE A 4 14.14 -12.41 19.92
C PHE A 4 13.65 -13.58 20.78
N THR A 5 13.44 -13.32 22.07
CA THR A 5 13.01 -14.30 23.05
C THR A 5 11.49 -14.27 23.22
N PRO A 6 10.84 -15.36 23.67
CA PRO A 6 9.40 -15.36 23.96
C PRO A 6 8.98 -14.23 24.92
N GLU A 7 9.83 -13.90 25.88
CA GLU A 7 9.57 -12.83 26.85
C GLU A 7 9.60 -11.44 26.22
N THR A 8 10.56 -11.18 25.33
CA THR A 8 10.61 -9.91 24.60
C THR A 8 9.45 -9.73 23.65
N ILE A 9 9.01 -10.80 22.97
CA ILE A 9 7.83 -10.79 22.12
C ILE A 9 6.58 -10.47 22.94
N TRP A 10 6.44 -11.09 24.11
CA TRP A 10 5.27 -10.89 24.96
C TRP A 10 5.18 -9.45 25.48
N ASN A 11 6.29 -8.89 25.93
CA ASN A 11 6.36 -7.52 26.39
C ASN A 11 6.01 -6.51 25.28
N GLU A 12 6.53 -6.72 24.07
CA GLU A 12 6.17 -5.87 22.92
C GLU A 12 4.70 -6.01 22.51
N TYR A 13 4.14 -7.21 22.63
CA TYR A 13 2.73 -7.44 22.38
C TYR A 13 1.83 -6.71 23.39
N GLU A 14 2.16 -6.75 24.68
CA GLU A 14 1.44 -6.00 25.72
C GLU A 14 1.52 -4.49 25.50
N GLU A 15 2.70 -3.98 25.12
CA GLU A 15 2.87 -2.57 24.74
C GLU A 15 1.99 -2.19 23.56
N LEU A 16 1.94 -3.03 22.52
CA LEU A 16 1.11 -2.82 21.35
C LEU A 16 -0.39 -2.80 21.72
N LEU A 17 -0.84 -3.72 22.58
CA LEU A 17 -2.21 -3.72 23.10
C LEU A 17 -2.55 -2.44 23.85
N GLU A 18 -1.65 -1.95 24.69
CA GLU A 18 -1.86 -0.72 25.45
C GLU A 18 -1.93 0.51 24.54
N MET A 19 -1.07 0.56 23.51
CA MET A 19 -1.14 1.60 22.48
C MET A 19 -2.46 1.57 21.71
N THR A 20 -2.98 0.38 21.43
CA THR A 20 -4.30 0.20 20.79
C THR A 20 -5.41 0.76 21.69
N ARG A 21 -5.39 0.46 22.98
CA ARG A 21 -6.36 0.97 23.95
C ARG A 21 -6.32 2.49 24.07
N ARG A 22 -5.13 3.08 23.99
CA ARG A 22 -4.92 4.54 24.08
C ARG A 22 -5.06 5.26 22.73
N HIS A 23 -5.32 4.54 21.65
CA HIS A 23 -5.35 5.09 20.28
C HIS A 23 -4.10 5.90 19.93
N SER A 24 -2.93 5.48 20.39
CA SER A 24 -1.66 6.21 20.23
C SER A 24 -0.56 5.34 19.64
N PHE A 25 -0.39 5.42 18.33
CA PHE A 25 0.67 4.72 17.59
C PHE A 25 1.80 5.64 17.11
N SER A 26 1.75 6.92 17.43
CA SER A 26 2.68 7.92 16.88
C SER A 26 4.16 7.60 17.12
N SER A 27 4.49 7.02 18.28
CA SER A 27 5.85 6.61 18.62
C SER A 27 6.39 5.43 17.79
N ARG A 28 5.50 4.65 17.16
CA ARG A 28 5.84 3.50 16.31
C ARG A 28 5.79 3.81 14.82
N ILE A 29 5.29 5.00 14.44
CA ILE A 29 5.19 5.43 13.05
C ILE A 29 6.37 6.33 12.72
N ARG A 30 7.11 5.97 11.68
CA ARG A 30 8.16 6.81 11.07
C ARG A 30 7.71 7.20 9.68
N LYS A 31 7.96 8.45 9.32
CA LYS A 31 7.84 8.93 7.94
C LYS A 31 9.22 8.90 7.28
N TYR A 32 9.27 8.37 6.08
CA TYR A 32 10.44 8.43 5.22
C TYR A 32 9.99 8.75 3.80
N ARG A 33 10.22 10.00 3.38
CA ARG A 33 9.65 10.55 2.13
C ARG A 33 8.12 10.36 2.13
N ASP A 34 7.58 9.68 1.13
CA ASP A 34 6.15 9.42 0.97
C ASP A 34 5.67 8.17 1.72
N LEU A 35 6.61 7.41 2.29
CA LEU A 35 6.32 6.18 3.01
C LEU A 35 5.94 6.43 4.48
N SER A 36 5.02 5.63 4.97
CA SER A 36 4.78 5.45 6.40
C SER A 36 5.26 4.06 6.82
N ILE A 37 6.14 4.01 7.81
CA ILE A 37 6.68 2.76 8.34
C ILE A 37 6.15 2.60 9.76
N LEU A 38 5.37 1.56 9.99
CA LEU A 38 4.82 1.21 11.28
C LEU A 38 5.56 0.00 11.83
N ARG A 39 6.31 0.19 12.93
CA ARG A 39 6.92 -0.94 13.65
C ARG A 39 5.84 -1.71 14.40
N LEU A 40 5.72 -2.99 14.12
CA LEU A 40 4.77 -3.90 14.76
C LEU A 40 5.39 -4.57 15.98
N LEU A 41 6.17 -5.64 15.75
CA LEU A 41 6.80 -6.44 16.81
C LEU A 41 8.25 -6.76 16.42
N GLY A 42 9.19 -6.59 17.34
CA GLY A 42 10.61 -6.83 17.10
C GLY A 42 11.11 -6.05 15.89
N GLU A 43 11.65 -6.75 14.92
CA GLU A 43 12.14 -6.17 13.67
C GLU A 43 11.05 -6.12 12.56
N VAL A 44 9.84 -6.60 12.85
CA VAL A 44 8.75 -6.62 11.88
C VAL A 44 8.11 -5.24 11.76
N SER A 45 8.08 -4.72 10.57
CA SER A 45 7.46 -3.43 10.25
C SER A 45 6.53 -3.55 9.05
N LEU A 46 5.46 -2.77 9.07
CA LEU A 46 4.57 -2.56 7.94
C LEU A 46 4.98 -1.28 7.22
N VAL A 47 5.23 -1.38 5.92
CA VAL A 47 5.51 -0.24 5.05
C VAL A 47 4.24 0.09 4.28
N VAL A 48 3.79 1.34 4.34
CA VAL A 48 2.63 1.82 3.62
C VAL A 48 3.07 2.92 2.66
N ALA A 49 2.86 2.68 1.36
CA ALA A 49 2.95 3.69 0.31
C ALA A 49 1.53 4.09 -0.10
N CYS A 50 1.35 5.35 -0.48
CA CYS A 50 0.07 5.86 -0.96
C CYS A 50 0.32 6.86 -2.08
N ASP A 51 -0.34 6.65 -3.19
CA ASP A 51 -0.35 7.60 -4.29
C ASP A 51 -1.79 7.89 -4.74
N SER A 52 -1.97 8.93 -5.52
CA SER A 52 -3.27 9.33 -6.04
C SER A 52 -3.16 9.73 -7.51
N ASN A 53 -4.16 9.35 -8.28
CA ASN A 53 -4.24 9.68 -9.69
C ASN A 53 -5.59 10.38 -9.95
N ALA A 54 -5.55 11.65 -10.28
CA ALA A 54 -6.73 12.47 -10.49
C ALA A 54 -6.70 13.15 -11.87
N SER A 55 -7.88 13.35 -12.44
CA SER A 55 -8.06 13.98 -13.76
C SER A 55 -7.26 13.31 -14.88
N ASN A 56 -7.12 12.00 -14.80
CA ASN A 56 -6.31 11.17 -15.68
C ASN A 56 -7.15 9.99 -16.18
N GLY A 57 -7.45 9.94 -17.46
CA GLY A 57 -8.27 8.88 -18.04
C GLY A 57 -8.97 9.27 -19.33
N GLU A 58 -10.07 8.59 -19.62
CA GLU A 58 -10.82 8.71 -20.88
C GLU A 58 -11.99 9.70 -20.82
N LYS A 59 -12.34 10.24 -19.65
CA LYS A 59 -13.52 11.08 -19.49
C LYS A 59 -13.32 12.47 -20.12
N PRO A 60 -14.41 13.12 -20.57
CA PRO A 60 -14.32 14.41 -21.27
C PRO A 60 -13.60 15.51 -20.48
N ASN A 61 -13.70 15.49 -19.15
CA ASN A 61 -13.12 16.48 -18.25
C ASN A 61 -11.75 16.11 -17.68
N ASP A 62 -11.19 14.95 -18.08
CA ASP A 62 -9.84 14.59 -17.66
C ASP A 62 -8.82 15.54 -18.29
N THR A 63 -7.89 16.02 -17.48
CA THR A 63 -6.82 16.93 -17.91
C THR A 63 -5.76 16.18 -18.70
N HIS A 64 -5.47 14.95 -18.26
CA HIS A 64 -4.55 14.04 -18.93
C HIS A 64 -5.33 12.92 -19.62
N ARG A 65 -5.17 12.84 -20.94
CA ARG A 65 -5.85 11.83 -21.77
C ARG A 65 -5.02 10.56 -21.81
N ASN A 66 -5.40 9.59 -21.03
CA ASN A 66 -4.83 8.25 -21.00
C ASN A 66 -5.94 7.22 -21.11
N THR A 67 -5.60 6.04 -21.57
CA THR A 67 -6.50 4.88 -21.49
C THR A 67 -6.70 4.46 -20.03
N TYR A 68 -7.74 3.71 -19.73
CA TYR A 68 -7.92 3.15 -18.40
C TYR A 68 -6.77 2.22 -17.99
N ASP A 69 -6.19 1.49 -18.97
CA ASP A 69 -5.03 0.64 -18.74
C ASP A 69 -3.80 1.45 -18.31
N GLU A 70 -3.48 2.52 -19.03
CA GLU A 70 -2.36 3.43 -18.68
C GLU A 70 -2.58 4.08 -17.31
N THR A 71 -3.79 4.50 -17.03
CA THR A 71 -4.17 5.08 -15.72
C THR A 71 -3.99 4.07 -14.59
N ALA A 72 -4.48 2.85 -14.78
CA ALA A 72 -4.38 1.75 -13.82
C ALA A 72 -2.92 1.37 -13.54
N VAL A 73 -2.14 1.16 -14.59
CA VAL A 73 -0.70 0.82 -14.48
C VAL A 73 0.08 1.93 -13.79
N SER A 74 -0.20 3.20 -14.12
CA SER A 74 0.45 4.34 -13.48
C SER A 74 0.14 4.41 -11.98
N ALA A 75 -1.13 4.28 -11.61
CA ALA A 75 -1.56 4.33 -10.20
C ALA A 75 -0.98 3.17 -9.36
N LEU A 76 -0.89 1.98 -9.95
CA LEU A 76 -0.32 0.79 -9.30
C LEU A 76 1.19 0.85 -9.15
N LYS A 77 1.88 1.30 -10.19
CA LYS A 77 3.34 1.20 -10.33
C LYS A 77 4.08 2.01 -9.27
N VAL A 78 3.68 3.26 -9.03
CA VAL A 78 4.41 4.16 -8.14
C VAL A 78 4.45 3.62 -6.71
N PRO A 79 3.33 3.37 -6.02
CA PRO A 79 3.36 2.87 -4.64
C PRO A 79 3.99 1.48 -4.53
N THR A 80 3.80 0.61 -5.53
CA THR A 80 4.42 -0.72 -5.54
C THR A 80 5.95 -0.61 -5.60
N MET A 81 6.50 0.23 -6.47
CA MET A 81 7.94 0.44 -6.57
C MET A 81 8.52 1.07 -5.30
N GLU A 82 7.79 1.96 -4.66
CA GLU A 82 8.22 2.57 -3.39
C GLU A 82 8.33 1.51 -2.28
N VAL A 83 7.36 0.61 -2.17
CA VAL A 83 7.41 -0.51 -1.23
C VAL A 83 8.60 -1.43 -1.53
N LEU A 84 8.73 -1.87 -2.78
CA LEU A 84 9.82 -2.75 -3.21
C LEU A 84 11.21 -2.12 -3.00
N ALA A 85 11.35 -0.82 -3.19
CA ALA A 85 12.61 -0.10 -2.98
C ALA A 85 13.09 -0.12 -1.52
N THR A 86 12.21 -0.39 -0.56
CA THR A 86 12.58 -0.59 0.85
C THR A 86 13.07 -2.01 1.16
N GLY A 87 12.93 -2.93 0.22
CA GLY A 87 13.13 -4.36 0.44
C GLY A 87 11.92 -5.08 1.05
N ALA A 88 10.80 -4.37 1.24
CA ALA A 88 9.57 -4.97 1.73
C ALA A 88 8.86 -5.77 0.63
N THR A 89 8.14 -6.81 1.05
CA THR A 89 7.27 -7.59 0.17
C THR A 89 5.88 -6.97 0.15
N PRO A 90 5.31 -6.62 -1.01
CA PRO A 90 3.91 -6.22 -1.11
C PRO A 90 2.99 -7.34 -0.64
N ILE A 91 2.03 -7.03 0.22
CA ILE A 91 1.08 -8.01 0.79
C ILE A 91 -0.37 -7.60 0.63
N VAL A 92 -0.63 -6.36 0.29
CA VAL A 92 -1.98 -5.84 0.08
C VAL A 92 -1.94 -4.58 -0.77
N ILE A 93 -2.91 -4.43 -1.63
CA ILE A 93 -3.20 -3.19 -2.36
C ILE A 93 -4.65 -2.78 -2.03
N ALA A 94 -4.80 -1.53 -1.62
CA ALA A 94 -6.11 -0.91 -1.44
C ALA A 94 -6.29 0.19 -2.48
N ASP A 95 -7.28 0.05 -3.34
CA ASP A 95 -7.60 1.01 -4.37
C ASP A 95 -8.93 1.72 -4.07
N ASN A 96 -8.89 3.04 -4.00
CA ASN A 96 -10.04 3.91 -3.82
C ASN A 96 -10.44 4.55 -5.15
N LEU A 97 -11.35 3.89 -5.87
CA LEU A 97 -11.84 4.40 -7.14
C LEU A 97 -12.90 5.49 -6.94
N CYS A 98 -12.57 6.73 -7.31
CA CYS A 98 -13.51 7.85 -7.34
C CYS A 98 -14.20 8.00 -8.70
N VAL A 99 -14.60 6.88 -9.29
CA VAL A 99 -15.31 6.78 -10.57
C VAL A 99 -16.51 5.85 -10.44
N GLU A 100 -17.43 5.92 -11.39
CA GLU A 100 -18.50 4.91 -11.48
C GLU A 100 -17.90 3.51 -11.74
N MET A 101 -18.52 2.49 -11.15
CA MET A 101 -18.03 1.11 -11.31
C MET A 101 -18.13 0.66 -12.79
N GLU A 102 -19.22 0.98 -13.47
CA GLU A 102 -19.42 0.65 -14.88
C GLU A 102 -19.43 1.90 -15.76
N PRO A 103 -18.61 1.98 -16.81
CA PRO A 103 -17.60 1.01 -17.22
C PRO A 103 -16.21 1.25 -16.62
N SER A 104 -15.95 2.42 -16.02
CA SER A 104 -14.60 2.91 -15.73
C SER A 104 -13.91 2.11 -14.64
N GLY A 105 -14.56 1.93 -13.49
CA GLY A 105 -13.98 1.23 -12.36
C GLY A 105 -13.62 -0.21 -12.69
N ARG A 106 -14.51 -0.92 -13.38
CA ARG A 106 -14.26 -2.32 -13.77
C ARG A 106 -13.07 -2.45 -14.72
N LYS A 107 -12.92 -1.55 -15.68
CA LYS A 107 -11.77 -1.53 -16.60
C LYS A 107 -10.46 -1.28 -15.85
N ILE A 108 -10.47 -0.32 -14.93
CA ILE A 108 -9.28 -0.01 -14.12
C ILE A 108 -8.88 -1.21 -13.25
N ILE A 109 -9.84 -1.84 -12.56
CA ILE A 109 -9.58 -3.02 -11.72
C ILE A 109 -9.02 -4.17 -12.57
N SER A 110 -9.62 -4.44 -13.73
CA SER A 110 -9.14 -5.50 -14.63
C SER A 110 -7.70 -5.25 -15.08
N ALA A 111 -7.39 -4.01 -15.47
CA ALA A 111 -6.04 -3.64 -15.89
C ALA A 111 -5.02 -3.73 -14.74
N MET A 112 -5.41 -3.37 -13.52
CA MET A 112 -4.55 -3.55 -12.34
C MET A 112 -4.27 -5.04 -12.07
N GLN A 113 -5.28 -5.89 -12.16
CA GLN A 113 -5.12 -7.33 -11.97
C GLN A 113 -4.21 -7.95 -13.04
N GLU A 114 -4.38 -7.57 -14.29
CA GLU A 114 -3.52 -8.01 -15.40
C GLU A 114 -2.06 -7.58 -15.20
N GLU A 115 -1.83 -6.36 -14.72
CA GLU A 115 -0.47 -5.88 -14.43
C GLU A 115 0.16 -6.63 -13.26
N LEU A 116 -0.59 -6.89 -12.18
CA LEU A 116 -0.13 -7.69 -11.04
C LEU A 116 0.22 -9.12 -11.44
N ASP A 117 -0.60 -9.75 -12.29
CA ASP A 117 -0.33 -11.07 -12.84
C ASP A 117 0.97 -11.08 -13.66
N ARG A 118 1.11 -10.10 -14.56
CA ARG A 118 2.31 -9.93 -15.38
C ARG A 118 3.60 -9.75 -14.57
N CYS A 119 3.50 -9.09 -13.43
CA CYS A 119 4.61 -8.87 -12.50
C CYS A 119 4.84 -10.05 -11.54
N GLY A 120 4.00 -11.08 -11.57
CA GLY A 120 4.05 -12.20 -10.64
C GLY A 120 3.69 -11.84 -9.20
N LEU A 121 2.90 -10.80 -9.01
CA LEU A 121 2.47 -10.31 -7.70
C LEU A 121 1.02 -10.68 -7.35
N LEU A 122 0.22 -11.12 -8.31
CA LEU A 122 -1.22 -11.36 -8.11
C LEU A 122 -1.49 -12.40 -7.02
N ASP A 123 -0.69 -13.46 -6.95
CA ASP A 123 -0.83 -14.52 -5.94
C ASP A 123 -0.24 -14.13 -4.56
N SER A 124 0.43 -12.99 -4.49
CA SER A 124 1.13 -12.50 -3.28
C SER A 124 0.36 -11.40 -2.55
N ILE A 125 -0.69 -10.86 -3.19
CA ILE A 125 -1.42 -9.68 -2.74
C ILE A 125 -2.91 -9.97 -2.62
#